data_c8b2386a3b8f1f9521aa3cd44f113bbd
#
_entry.id   c8b2386a3b8f1f9521aa3cd44f113bbd
#
_cell.length_a   1.000
_cell.length_b   1.000
_cell.length_c   1.000
_cell.angle_alpha   90.00
_cell.angle_beta   90.00
_cell.angle_gamma   90.00
#
_symmetry.space_group_name_H-M   'P 1'
#
loop_
_entity.id
_entity.type
_entity.pdbx_description
1 polymer ?
#
loop_
_entity_poly.entity_id
_entity_poly.type
_entity_poly.pdbx_seq_one_letter_code
_entity_poly.pdbx_strand_id
1 'polypeptide(L)'
;MKAVLPHTAHRFARAIVMPNLRPPVVTTDMAASYRDRILEALPPGMHFQPLMTLYLTDHTTPEEVVAAKASGVVHGVKYYPAGATTHSDLGVTDIARCHATLGEMQRVGMPLLVHGESTDSEVDVFDRERVFIDQVLFPITQRFPQLRVVMEHITTQEAVDFVRAASSGIAATITPHHLLLNRNAIFQGGIRPHHYCLPVLKREHHRQALVDAATSGDTRFFLGTDSAPHSKISKESSCGCAGIYNAHAAIELYAEAFDQVGALDKLEAFASFHGPDFYRLPRNRETITLVKESWRVPSEMKFFGEALIPLRAGEDIHWKIV
;
A
#
# COMPACT_ATOMS: atom_id res chain seq x y z
N MET A 1 2.23 12.88 11.57
CA MET A 1 2.42 13.46 10.25
C MET A 1 3.78 14.16 10.10
N LYS A 2 4.05 15.27 10.77
CA LYS A 2 5.28 16.09 10.58
C LYS A 2 6.61 15.30 10.62
N ALA A 3 6.68 14.18 11.33
CA ALA A 3 7.91 13.38 11.43
C ALA A 3 8.16 12.49 10.19
N VAL A 4 7.13 12.07 9.46
CA VAL A 4 7.23 11.03 8.41
C VAL A 4 6.82 11.54 7.02
N LEU A 5 5.92 12.50 6.95
CA LEU A 5 5.44 13.05 5.69
C LEU A 5 6.57 13.62 4.80
N PRO A 6 7.59 14.32 5.34
CA PRO A 6 8.70 14.83 4.53
C PRO A 6 9.45 13.73 3.78
N HIS A 7 9.57 12.53 4.33
CA HIS A 7 10.25 11.41 3.67
C HIS A 7 9.50 10.94 2.42
N THR A 8 8.16 10.87 2.50
CA THR A 8 7.32 10.56 1.34
C THR A 8 7.36 11.68 0.31
N ALA A 9 7.15 12.93 0.75
CA ALA A 9 7.08 14.08 -0.15
C ALA A 9 8.42 14.41 -0.84
N HIS A 10 9.55 13.99 -0.27
CA HIS A 10 10.88 14.11 -0.89
C HIS A 10 11.06 13.14 -2.08
N ARG A 11 10.32 12.03 -2.10
CA ARG A 11 10.46 10.95 -3.10
C ARG A 11 9.33 10.87 -4.09
N PHE A 12 8.14 11.30 -3.67
CA PHE A 12 6.92 11.17 -4.46
C PHE A 12 6.19 12.51 -4.52
N ALA A 13 5.83 12.95 -5.72
CA ALA A 13 5.02 14.14 -5.92
C ALA A 13 3.58 13.96 -5.41
N ARG A 14 3.10 12.72 -5.33
CA ARG A 14 1.77 12.35 -4.83
C ARG A 14 1.74 10.92 -4.31
N ALA A 15 0.76 10.60 -3.47
CA ALA A 15 0.49 9.24 -3.03
C ALA A 15 -0.99 9.06 -2.68
N ILE A 16 -1.48 7.83 -2.84
CA ILE A 16 -2.76 7.39 -2.27
C ILE A 16 -2.60 7.33 -0.74
N VAL A 17 -3.50 7.98 -0.03
CA VAL A 17 -3.47 8.10 1.44
C VAL A 17 -4.53 7.19 2.05
N MET A 18 -4.09 6.29 2.94
CA MET A 18 -4.97 5.34 3.58
C MET A 18 -5.87 5.97 4.65
N PRO A 19 -7.15 5.51 4.75
CA PRO A 19 -8.18 6.15 5.57
C PRO A 19 -8.32 5.57 6.99
N ASN A 20 -7.51 4.56 7.38
CA ASN A 20 -7.63 3.80 8.63
C ASN A 20 -7.08 4.55 9.86
N LEU A 21 -7.60 5.75 10.08
CA LEU A 21 -7.33 6.56 11.27
C LEU A 21 -8.24 6.16 12.44
N ARG A 22 -8.10 6.83 13.56
CA ARG A 22 -9.04 6.82 14.70
C ARG A 22 -9.56 8.22 14.96
N PRO A 23 -10.85 8.49 14.61
CA PRO A 23 -11.79 7.66 13.85
C PRO A 23 -11.37 7.51 12.37
N PRO A 24 -11.87 6.47 11.65
CA PRO A 24 -11.57 6.28 10.24
C PRO A 24 -12.23 7.35 9.37
N VAL A 25 -11.67 7.58 8.20
CA VAL A 25 -12.16 8.56 7.23
C VAL A 25 -13.27 7.93 6.39
N VAL A 26 -14.52 8.12 6.77
CA VAL A 26 -15.68 7.45 6.16
C VAL A 26 -16.52 8.37 5.28
N THR A 27 -16.27 9.69 5.30
CA THR A 27 -17.00 10.67 4.48
C THR A 27 -16.07 11.56 3.67
N THR A 28 -16.61 12.17 2.62
CA THR A 28 -15.91 13.14 1.76
C THR A 28 -15.36 14.33 2.54
N ASP A 29 -16.16 14.87 3.48
CA ASP A 29 -15.74 16.00 4.31
C ASP A 29 -14.58 15.64 5.24
N MET A 30 -14.61 14.44 5.81
CA MET A 30 -13.50 13.92 6.61
C MET A 30 -12.22 13.76 5.76
N ALA A 31 -12.37 13.29 4.51
CA ALA A 31 -11.24 13.16 3.59
C ALA A 31 -10.65 14.53 3.22
N ALA A 32 -11.49 15.54 2.96
CA ALA A 32 -11.05 16.91 2.70
C ALA A 32 -10.31 17.50 3.92
N SER A 33 -10.89 17.37 5.11
CA SER A 33 -10.25 17.83 6.36
C SER A 33 -8.92 17.12 6.64
N TYR A 34 -8.83 15.83 6.31
CA TYR A 34 -7.58 15.07 6.47
C TYR A 34 -6.53 15.53 5.46
N ARG A 35 -6.92 15.77 4.20
CA ARG A 35 -6.04 16.34 3.18
C ARG A 35 -5.45 17.67 3.66
N ASP A 36 -6.27 18.58 4.17
CA ASP A 36 -5.83 19.89 4.60
C ASP A 36 -4.81 19.78 5.76
N ARG A 37 -5.05 18.89 6.73
CA ARG A 37 -4.07 18.60 7.79
C ARG A 37 -2.74 18.03 7.26
N ILE A 38 -2.77 17.25 6.17
CA ILE A 38 -1.55 16.76 5.52
C ILE A 38 -0.79 17.92 4.91
N LEU A 39 -1.48 18.79 4.16
CA LEU A 39 -0.88 19.95 3.50
C LEU A 39 -0.27 20.93 4.52
N GLU A 40 -0.94 21.19 5.63
CA GLU A 40 -0.42 22.01 6.74
C GLU A 40 0.80 21.39 7.45
N ALA A 41 0.97 20.08 7.36
CA ALA A 41 2.10 19.37 7.97
C ALA A 41 3.36 19.36 7.09
N LEU A 42 3.27 19.77 5.83
CA LEU A 42 4.41 19.86 4.91
C LEU A 42 5.38 20.95 5.34
N PRO A 43 6.70 20.72 5.26
CA PRO A 43 7.69 21.77 5.40
C PRO A 43 7.52 22.86 4.33
N PRO A 44 7.86 24.11 4.62
CA PRO A 44 7.85 25.18 3.65
C PRO A 44 8.68 24.84 2.40
N GLY A 45 8.11 25.10 1.22
CA GLY A 45 8.76 24.83 -0.07
C GLY A 45 8.68 23.39 -0.57
N MET A 46 8.10 22.47 0.21
CA MET A 46 7.87 21.10 -0.23
C MET A 46 6.48 20.96 -0.86
N HIS A 47 6.41 20.31 -2.02
CA HIS A 47 5.16 20.07 -2.74
C HIS A 47 4.79 18.58 -2.65
N PHE A 48 3.53 18.32 -2.38
CA PHE A 48 2.99 16.96 -2.33
C PHE A 48 1.48 16.99 -2.54
N GLN A 49 0.97 16.09 -3.36
CA GLN A 49 -0.46 15.95 -3.61
C GLN A 49 -0.99 14.67 -2.93
N PRO A 50 -1.66 14.76 -1.78
CA PRO A 50 -2.33 13.62 -1.18
C PRO A 50 -3.59 13.26 -1.98
N LEU A 51 -3.67 12.02 -2.45
CA LEU A 51 -4.82 11.43 -3.12
C LEU A 51 -5.62 10.67 -2.07
N MET A 52 -6.72 11.27 -1.62
CA MET A 52 -7.45 10.75 -0.47
C MET A 52 -8.29 9.53 -0.81
N THR A 53 -8.60 8.73 0.21
CA THR A 53 -9.49 7.58 0.11
C THR A 53 -10.54 7.60 1.22
N LEU A 54 -11.68 6.93 0.98
CA LEU A 54 -12.65 6.63 2.02
C LEU A 54 -12.44 5.23 2.57
N TYR A 55 -12.79 5.05 3.82
CA TYR A 55 -12.83 3.75 4.49
C TYR A 55 -14.20 3.10 4.22
N LEU A 56 -14.21 1.95 3.54
CA LEU A 56 -15.43 1.18 3.32
C LEU A 56 -15.89 0.53 4.62
N THR A 57 -17.15 0.72 4.96
CA THR A 57 -17.83 0.08 6.10
C THR A 57 -19.13 -0.57 5.63
N ASP A 58 -19.73 -1.41 6.46
CA ASP A 58 -21.08 -1.97 6.21
C ASP A 58 -22.16 -0.91 5.98
N HIS A 59 -21.90 0.35 6.35
CA HIS A 59 -22.82 1.49 6.30
C HIS A 59 -22.48 2.54 5.23
N THR A 60 -21.42 2.31 4.45
CA THR A 60 -21.05 3.24 3.36
C THR A 60 -22.13 3.24 2.29
N THR A 61 -22.74 4.40 2.02
CA THR A 61 -23.85 4.50 1.09
C THR A 61 -23.41 4.79 -0.36
N PRO A 62 -24.23 4.44 -1.36
CA PRO A 62 -24.00 4.84 -2.75
C PRO A 62 -23.88 6.35 -2.94
N GLU A 63 -24.67 7.14 -2.21
CA GLU A 63 -24.67 8.61 -2.28
C GLU A 63 -23.32 9.20 -1.83
N GLU A 64 -22.71 8.63 -0.79
CA GLU A 64 -21.37 9.02 -0.34
C GLU A 64 -20.31 8.77 -1.43
N VAL A 65 -20.42 7.65 -2.16
CA VAL A 65 -19.53 7.36 -3.30
C VAL A 65 -19.68 8.40 -4.42
N VAL A 66 -20.90 8.82 -4.72
CA VAL A 66 -21.18 9.89 -5.70
C VAL A 66 -20.56 11.20 -5.26
N ALA A 67 -20.80 11.61 -4.00
CA ALA A 67 -20.21 12.80 -3.41
C ALA A 67 -18.68 12.76 -3.44
N ALA A 68 -18.09 11.64 -3.04
CA ALA A 68 -16.65 11.41 -3.07
C ALA A 68 -16.08 11.57 -4.48
N LYS A 69 -16.72 10.99 -5.49
CA LYS A 69 -16.29 11.12 -6.88
C LYS A 69 -16.39 12.55 -7.38
N ALA A 70 -17.47 13.25 -7.07
CA ALA A 70 -17.71 14.64 -7.48
C ALA A 70 -16.74 15.61 -6.81
N SER A 71 -16.24 15.32 -5.63
CA SER A 71 -15.32 16.18 -4.86
C SER A 71 -13.97 16.42 -5.55
N GLY A 72 -13.51 15.49 -6.39
CA GLY A 72 -12.17 15.49 -6.95
C GLY A 72 -11.04 15.28 -5.93
N VAL A 73 -11.38 15.11 -4.64
CA VAL A 73 -10.43 14.88 -3.53
C VAL A 73 -10.20 13.40 -3.28
N VAL A 74 -11.25 12.58 -3.44
CA VAL A 74 -11.24 11.13 -3.19
C VAL A 74 -10.94 10.38 -4.48
N HIS A 75 -9.96 9.50 -4.43
CA HIS A 75 -9.46 8.75 -5.59
C HIS A 75 -9.71 7.24 -5.50
N GLY A 76 -10.24 6.76 -4.39
CA GLY A 76 -10.60 5.35 -4.18
C GLY A 76 -11.34 5.14 -2.87
N VAL A 77 -11.95 3.98 -2.73
CA VAL A 77 -12.56 3.52 -1.48
C VAL A 77 -11.80 2.29 -1.01
N LYS A 78 -11.28 2.32 0.20
CA LYS A 78 -10.44 1.25 0.77
C LYS A 78 -11.27 0.26 1.55
N TYR A 79 -11.21 -0.99 1.14
CA TYR A 79 -11.79 -2.15 1.78
C TYR A 79 -10.79 -2.81 2.71
N TYR A 80 -11.12 -2.85 3.99
CA TYR A 80 -10.51 -3.71 4.99
C TYR A 80 -11.55 -4.73 5.46
N PRO A 81 -11.29 -6.04 5.39
CA PRO A 81 -12.05 -7.01 6.19
C PRO A 81 -11.91 -6.67 7.68
N ALA A 82 -13.00 -6.74 8.43
CA ALA A 82 -13.01 -6.37 9.85
C ALA A 82 -11.98 -7.20 10.63
N GLY A 83 -11.06 -6.52 11.31
CA GLY A 83 -9.99 -7.15 12.10
C GLY A 83 -8.77 -7.65 11.31
N ALA A 84 -8.68 -7.39 9.99
CA ALA A 84 -7.57 -7.89 9.15
C ALA A 84 -6.21 -7.27 9.49
N THR A 85 -6.18 -6.00 9.90
CA THR A 85 -4.93 -5.26 10.17
C THR A 85 -5.14 -4.17 11.20
N THR A 86 -4.13 -3.35 11.46
CA THR A 86 -4.17 -2.23 12.40
C THR A 86 -5.31 -1.26 12.05
N HIS A 87 -6.13 -0.90 13.04
CA HIS A 87 -7.29 0.00 12.90
C HIS A 87 -8.32 -0.46 11.84
N SER A 88 -8.53 -1.77 11.71
CA SER A 88 -9.54 -2.34 10.82
C SER A 88 -10.78 -2.89 11.55
N ASP A 89 -10.95 -2.60 12.81
CA ASP A 89 -12.07 -3.09 13.64
C ASP A 89 -13.46 -2.64 13.10
N LEU A 90 -13.50 -1.47 12.45
CA LEU A 90 -14.70 -0.91 11.81
C LEU A 90 -14.80 -1.28 10.32
N GLY A 91 -13.97 -2.21 9.84
CA GLY A 91 -13.99 -2.73 8.48
C GLY A 91 -15.28 -3.46 8.15
N VAL A 92 -15.34 -3.94 6.91
CA VAL A 92 -16.51 -4.65 6.40
C VAL A 92 -16.59 -6.04 7.05
N THR A 93 -17.73 -6.34 7.65
CA THR A 93 -18.00 -7.65 8.28
C THR A 93 -18.50 -8.68 7.27
N ASP A 94 -19.29 -8.23 6.28
CA ASP A 94 -19.78 -9.03 5.17
C ASP A 94 -19.85 -8.14 3.91
N ILE A 95 -19.07 -8.46 2.89
CA ILE A 95 -19.02 -7.69 1.65
C ILE A 95 -20.34 -7.65 0.89
N ALA A 96 -21.25 -8.60 1.14
CA ALA A 96 -22.58 -8.60 0.55
C ALA A 96 -23.39 -7.36 0.96
N ARG A 97 -23.16 -6.81 2.15
CA ARG A 97 -23.79 -5.56 2.62
C ARG A 97 -23.40 -4.35 1.79
N CYS A 98 -22.21 -4.39 1.17
CA CYS A 98 -21.69 -3.31 0.36
C CYS A 98 -22.05 -3.42 -1.13
N HIS A 99 -22.86 -4.42 -1.56
CA HIS A 99 -23.13 -4.64 -2.98
C HIS A 99 -23.74 -3.43 -3.70
N ALA A 100 -24.64 -2.68 -3.06
CA ALA A 100 -25.21 -1.45 -3.64
C ALA A 100 -24.12 -0.39 -3.84
N THR A 101 -23.24 -0.22 -2.84
CA THR A 101 -22.11 0.70 -2.86
C THR A 101 -21.08 0.31 -3.93
N LEU A 102 -20.75 -0.99 -4.05
CA LEU A 102 -19.83 -1.50 -5.10
C LEU A 102 -20.42 -1.30 -6.51
N GLY A 103 -21.74 -1.49 -6.66
CA GLY A 103 -22.45 -1.21 -7.92
C GLY A 103 -22.35 0.27 -8.30
N GLU A 104 -22.47 1.17 -7.33
CA GLU A 104 -22.33 2.61 -7.56
C GLU A 104 -20.88 3.00 -7.86
N MET A 105 -19.91 2.41 -7.14
CA MET A 105 -18.47 2.60 -7.44
C MET A 105 -18.15 2.22 -8.88
N GLN A 106 -18.69 1.07 -9.34
CA GLN A 106 -18.56 0.65 -10.73
C GLN A 106 -19.15 1.68 -11.69
N ARG A 107 -20.36 2.17 -11.42
CA ARG A 107 -21.08 3.13 -12.26
C ARG A 107 -20.34 4.46 -12.41
N VAL A 108 -19.79 5.00 -11.32
CA VAL A 108 -19.07 6.29 -11.34
C VAL A 108 -17.58 6.16 -11.62
N GLY A 109 -17.08 4.93 -11.75
CA GLY A 109 -15.66 4.64 -11.99
C GLY A 109 -14.77 4.98 -10.80
N MET A 110 -15.25 4.79 -9.57
CA MET A 110 -14.48 4.89 -8.32
C MET A 110 -13.77 3.56 -8.05
N PRO A 111 -12.43 3.51 -7.95
CA PRO A 111 -11.72 2.26 -7.69
C PRO A 111 -11.95 1.73 -6.28
N LEU A 112 -12.02 0.41 -6.14
CA LEU A 112 -11.94 -0.32 -4.89
C LEU A 112 -10.48 -0.69 -4.61
N LEU A 113 -9.96 -0.30 -3.45
CA LEU A 113 -8.60 -0.63 -2.99
C LEU A 113 -8.73 -1.67 -1.88
N VAL A 114 -8.06 -2.81 -1.99
CA VAL A 114 -8.36 -3.97 -1.15
C VAL A 114 -7.16 -4.37 -0.30
N HIS A 115 -7.36 -4.51 1.02
CA HIS A 115 -6.50 -5.32 1.87
C HIS A 115 -6.99 -6.77 1.77
N GLY A 116 -6.25 -7.59 1.04
CA GLY A 116 -6.72 -8.89 0.57
C GLY A 116 -6.37 -10.05 1.50
N GLU A 117 -6.86 -10.05 2.74
CA GLU A 117 -6.64 -11.18 3.68
C GLU A 117 -7.95 -11.66 4.30
N SER A 118 -8.10 -13.00 4.38
CA SER A 118 -9.16 -13.63 5.17
C SER A 118 -8.93 -13.36 6.67
N THR A 119 -10.01 -13.08 7.40
CA THR A 119 -10.01 -12.91 8.86
C THR A 119 -10.51 -14.13 9.60
N ASP A 120 -10.78 -15.21 8.89
CA ASP A 120 -11.16 -16.51 9.49
C ASP A 120 -9.97 -17.05 10.31
N SER A 121 -10.22 -17.34 11.60
CA SER A 121 -9.21 -17.84 12.54
C SER A 121 -8.68 -19.22 12.19
N GLU A 122 -9.43 -20.02 11.45
CA GLU A 122 -9.03 -21.36 11.00
C GLU A 122 -8.11 -21.33 9.79
N VAL A 123 -7.98 -20.16 9.11
CA VAL A 123 -7.09 -20.01 7.97
C VAL A 123 -5.67 -19.65 8.43
N ASP A 124 -4.69 -20.49 8.02
CA ASP A 124 -3.28 -20.22 8.25
C ASP A 124 -2.90 -18.80 7.76
N VAL A 125 -2.15 -18.08 8.59
CA VAL A 125 -1.75 -16.69 8.30
C VAL A 125 -1.03 -16.53 6.95
N PHE A 126 -0.35 -17.56 6.47
CA PHE A 126 0.34 -17.55 5.19
C PHE A 126 -0.59 -17.84 3.99
N ASP A 127 -1.80 -18.37 4.22
CA ASP A 127 -2.80 -18.69 3.19
C ASP A 127 -3.92 -17.64 3.08
N ARG A 128 -3.99 -16.66 3.99
CA ARG A 128 -5.09 -15.70 4.09
C ARG A 128 -5.33 -14.93 2.80
N GLU A 129 -4.28 -14.55 2.07
CA GLU A 129 -4.40 -13.82 0.80
C GLU A 129 -5.04 -14.70 -0.27
N ARG A 130 -4.59 -15.95 -0.44
CA ARG A 130 -5.16 -16.90 -1.38
C ARG A 130 -6.64 -17.18 -1.09
N VAL A 131 -6.97 -17.46 0.18
CA VAL A 131 -8.36 -17.72 0.59
C VAL A 131 -9.26 -16.51 0.33
N PHE A 132 -8.77 -15.30 0.59
CA PHE A 132 -9.51 -14.07 0.29
C PHE A 132 -9.76 -13.90 -1.21
N ILE A 133 -8.78 -14.19 -2.05
CA ILE A 133 -8.94 -14.15 -3.52
C ILE A 133 -10.07 -15.08 -3.93
N ASP A 134 -10.03 -16.33 -3.49
CA ASP A 134 -10.99 -17.38 -3.88
C ASP A 134 -12.41 -17.08 -3.38
N GLN A 135 -12.54 -16.68 -2.11
CA GLN A 135 -13.84 -16.58 -1.45
C GLN A 135 -14.51 -15.21 -1.56
N VAL A 136 -13.72 -14.14 -1.74
CA VAL A 136 -14.22 -12.76 -1.70
C VAL A 136 -13.95 -12.03 -2.99
N LEU A 137 -12.67 -11.93 -3.40
CA LEU A 137 -12.31 -11.03 -4.49
C LEU A 137 -12.78 -11.55 -5.85
N PHE A 138 -12.58 -12.84 -6.14
CA PHE A 138 -13.05 -13.44 -7.38
C PHE A 138 -14.58 -13.31 -7.54
N PRO A 139 -15.44 -13.66 -6.55
CA PRO A 139 -16.88 -13.41 -6.63
C PRO A 139 -17.25 -11.94 -6.87
N ILE A 140 -16.55 -10.98 -6.24
CA ILE A 140 -16.78 -9.54 -6.47
C ILE A 140 -16.51 -9.19 -7.94
N THR A 141 -15.39 -9.64 -8.50
CA THR A 141 -15.04 -9.32 -9.89
C THR A 141 -15.99 -9.94 -10.91
N GLN A 142 -16.58 -11.10 -10.59
CA GLN A 142 -17.62 -11.71 -11.41
C GLN A 142 -18.94 -10.94 -11.35
N ARG A 143 -19.31 -10.46 -10.16
CA ARG A 143 -20.55 -9.70 -9.94
C ARG A 143 -20.48 -8.28 -10.50
N PHE A 144 -19.31 -7.65 -10.41
CA PHE A 144 -19.07 -6.27 -10.85
C PHE A 144 -17.91 -6.21 -11.87
N PRO A 145 -18.12 -6.70 -13.10
CA PRO A 145 -17.04 -6.92 -14.07
C PRO A 145 -16.38 -5.63 -14.60
N GLN A 146 -17.00 -4.46 -14.38
CA GLN A 146 -16.43 -3.16 -14.74
C GLN A 146 -15.90 -2.38 -13.53
N LEU A 147 -16.01 -2.94 -12.31
CA LEU A 147 -15.43 -2.35 -11.12
C LEU A 147 -13.91 -2.39 -11.23
N ARG A 148 -13.29 -1.23 -11.09
CA ARG A 148 -11.84 -1.14 -11.04
C ARG A 148 -11.37 -1.50 -9.64
N VAL A 149 -10.40 -2.42 -9.54
CA VAL A 149 -9.89 -2.91 -8.26
C VAL A 149 -8.38 -2.84 -8.24
N VAL A 150 -7.83 -2.35 -7.14
CA VAL A 150 -6.41 -2.50 -6.81
C VAL A 150 -6.29 -3.46 -5.63
N MET A 151 -5.71 -4.62 -5.86
CA MET A 151 -5.28 -5.51 -4.79
C MET A 151 -3.97 -4.95 -4.23
N GLU A 152 -4.03 -4.29 -3.06
CA GLU A 152 -2.89 -3.58 -2.51
C GLU A 152 -1.91 -4.53 -1.83
N HIS A 153 -0.60 -4.19 -1.88
CA HIS A 153 0.50 -4.87 -1.18
C HIS A 153 0.43 -6.41 -1.28
N ILE A 154 0.23 -6.93 -2.49
CA ILE A 154 0.15 -8.38 -2.72
C ILE A 154 1.43 -9.09 -2.28
N THR A 155 1.29 -10.34 -1.82
CA THR A 155 2.40 -11.09 -1.22
C THR A 155 2.59 -12.50 -1.75
N THR A 156 1.68 -13.00 -2.60
CA THR A 156 1.68 -14.39 -3.06
C THR A 156 1.75 -14.51 -4.59
N GLN A 157 2.20 -15.65 -5.07
CA GLN A 157 2.13 -16.01 -6.48
C GLN A 157 0.69 -16.06 -6.95
N GLU A 158 -0.22 -16.58 -6.12
CA GLU A 158 -1.64 -16.69 -6.43
C GLU A 158 -2.27 -15.31 -6.69
N ALA A 159 -1.85 -14.27 -5.97
CA ALA A 159 -2.29 -12.91 -6.25
C ALA A 159 -1.74 -12.40 -7.59
N VAL A 160 -0.49 -12.68 -7.92
CA VAL A 160 0.10 -12.36 -9.23
C VAL A 160 -0.67 -13.05 -10.35
N ASP A 161 -0.94 -14.35 -10.21
CA ASP A 161 -1.65 -15.15 -11.22
C ASP A 161 -3.10 -14.67 -11.38
N PHE A 162 -3.78 -14.34 -10.27
CA PHE A 162 -5.12 -13.76 -10.30
C PHE A 162 -5.15 -12.44 -11.09
N VAL A 163 -4.24 -11.50 -10.81
CA VAL A 163 -4.17 -10.21 -11.52
C VAL A 163 -3.87 -10.40 -13.00
N ARG A 164 -2.97 -11.33 -13.34
CA ARG A 164 -2.63 -11.66 -14.73
C ARG A 164 -3.78 -12.30 -15.50
N ALA A 165 -4.60 -13.10 -14.83
CA ALA A 165 -5.76 -13.73 -15.45
C ALA A 165 -6.99 -12.81 -15.54
N ALA A 166 -7.03 -11.75 -14.73
CA ALA A 166 -8.16 -10.84 -14.62
C ALA A 166 -8.24 -9.84 -15.79
N SER A 167 -9.36 -9.11 -15.87
CA SER A 167 -9.55 -8.01 -16.82
C SER A 167 -8.59 -6.84 -16.54
N SER A 168 -8.41 -5.95 -17.51
CA SER A 168 -7.58 -4.74 -17.37
C SER A 168 -8.03 -3.76 -16.29
N GLY A 169 -9.22 -3.95 -15.72
CA GLY A 169 -9.73 -3.18 -14.60
C GLY A 169 -9.17 -3.63 -13.24
N ILE A 170 -8.40 -4.73 -13.20
CA ILE A 170 -7.80 -5.28 -11.98
C ILE A 170 -6.30 -5.05 -12.02
N ALA A 171 -5.77 -4.48 -10.95
CA ALA A 171 -4.35 -4.21 -10.78
C ALA A 171 -3.89 -4.54 -9.35
N ALA A 172 -2.59 -4.46 -9.09
CA ALA A 172 -2.03 -4.67 -7.76
C ALA A 172 -0.86 -3.74 -7.46
N THR A 173 -0.69 -3.41 -6.18
CA THR A 173 0.54 -2.78 -5.68
C THR A 173 1.47 -3.79 -5.05
N ILE A 174 2.77 -3.54 -5.17
CA ILE A 174 3.82 -4.36 -4.56
C ILE A 174 4.74 -3.44 -3.75
N THR A 175 5.00 -3.80 -2.50
CA THR A 175 5.82 -3.00 -1.58
C THR A 175 7.31 -3.33 -1.72
N PRO A 176 8.22 -2.41 -1.32
CA PRO A 176 9.65 -2.69 -1.39
C PRO A 176 10.06 -3.81 -0.44
N HIS A 177 9.43 -3.91 0.72
CA HIS A 177 9.77 -4.96 1.68
C HIS A 177 9.32 -6.36 1.24
N HIS A 178 8.20 -6.49 0.49
CA HIS A 178 7.80 -7.78 -0.10
C HIS A 178 8.67 -8.19 -1.31
N LEU A 179 9.33 -7.24 -1.98
CA LEU A 179 10.33 -7.55 -3.02
C LEU A 179 11.67 -7.99 -2.44
N LEU A 180 12.09 -7.37 -1.31
CA LEU A 180 13.43 -7.55 -0.74
C LEU A 180 13.51 -8.66 0.31
N LEU A 181 12.41 -8.94 1.03
CA LEU A 181 12.40 -9.85 2.17
C LEU A 181 11.43 -11.02 1.94
N ASN A 182 11.83 -12.20 2.38
CA ASN A 182 10.95 -13.34 2.56
C ASN A 182 10.69 -13.58 4.07
N ARG A 183 9.83 -14.54 4.41
CA ARG A 183 9.42 -14.80 5.80
C ARG A 183 10.56 -15.15 6.76
N ASN A 184 11.72 -15.62 6.27
CA ASN A 184 12.86 -15.89 7.12
C ASN A 184 13.39 -14.63 7.80
N ALA A 185 13.20 -13.45 7.17
CA ALA A 185 13.61 -12.17 7.74
C ALA A 185 12.92 -11.85 9.08
N ILE A 186 11.73 -12.45 9.36
CA ILE A 186 11.01 -12.27 10.62
C ILE A 186 11.75 -12.97 11.79
N PHE A 187 12.52 -14.03 11.47
CA PHE A 187 13.10 -14.94 12.47
C PHE A 187 14.64 -14.96 12.45
N GLN A 188 15.28 -14.21 11.59
CA GLN A 188 16.74 -14.22 11.44
C GLN A 188 17.44 -13.64 12.67
N GLY A 189 18.16 -14.49 13.40
CA GLY A 189 18.86 -14.12 14.63
C GLY A 189 17.94 -13.88 15.83
N GLY A 190 16.69 -14.38 15.78
CA GLY A 190 15.62 -14.20 16.75
C GLY A 190 14.38 -13.56 16.11
N ILE A 191 13.38 -13.21 16.94
CA ILE A 191 12.18 -12.52 16.45
C ILE A 191 12.53 -11.09 16.08
N ARG A 192 12.15 -10.67 14.86
CA ARG A 192 12.36 -9.33 14.32
C ARG A 192 11.03 -8.56 14.22
N PRO A 193 10.56 -7.89 15.27
CA PRO A 193 9.27 -7.18 15.27
C PRO A 193 9.18 -6.12 14.17
N HIS A 194 10.29 -5.47 13.81
CA HIS A 194 10.35 -4.43 12.78
C HIS A 194 10.19 -4.98 11.35
N HIS A 195 10.21 -6.30 11.14
CA HIS A 195 9.88 -6.98 9.88
C HIS A 195 8.47 -7.57 9.87
N TYR A 196 7.69 -7.36 10.94
CA TYR A 196 6.29 -7.79 11.01
C TYR A 196 5.38 -6.75 10.35
N CYS A 197 4.64 -7.18 9.33
CA CYS A 197 3.61 -6.44 8.61
C CYS A 197 2.42 -7.37 8.30
N LEU A 198 1.31 -6.80 7.89
CA LEU A 198 0.16 -7.51 7.33
C LEU A 198 -0.19 -6.90 5.97
N PRO A 199 -0.26 -7.74 4.92
CA PRO A 199 0.01 -9.18 4.90
C PRO A 199 1.44 -9.53 5.27
N VAL A 200 1.63 -10.69 5.95
CA VAL A 200 2.97 -11.13 6.38
C VAL A 200 3.87 -11.47 5.20
N LEU A 201 5.18 -11.33 5.39
CA LEU A 201 6.19 -11.83 4.45
C LEU A 201 5.97 -13.32 4.17
N LYS A 202 6.08 -13.72 2.90
CA LYS A 202 5.78 -15.09 2.45
C LYS A 202 7.06 -15.89 2.16
N ARG A 203 6.90 -17.11 1.62
CA ARG A 203 8.01 -17.97 1.17
C ARG A 203 8.77 -17.34 0.01
N GLU A 204 10.00 -17.81 -0.21
CA GLU A 204 10.89 -17.28 -1.26
C GLU A 204 10.28 -17.36 -2.67
N HIS A 205 9.59 -18.45 -3.03
CA HIS A 205 8.98 -18.56 -4.36
C HIS A 205 7.89 -17.49 -4.59
N HIS A 206 7.14 -17.10 -3.54
CA HIS A 206 6.20 -15.98 -3.65
C HIS A 206 6.93 -14.66 -3.86
N ARG A 207 8.01 -14.40 -3.09
CA ARG A 207 8.83 -13.20 -3.27
C ARG A 207 9.37 -13.11 -4.70
N GLN A 208 9.87 -14.21 -5.25
CA GLN A 208 10.35 -14.27 -6.64
C GLN A 208 9.23 -13.95 -7.63
N ALA A 209 8.02 -14.51 -7.44
CA ALA A 209 6.87 -14.19 -8.29
C ALA A 209 6.50 -12.70 -8.25
N LEU A 210 6.64 -12.04 -7.08
CA LEU A 210 6.44 -10.58 -6.97
C LEU A 210 7.53 -9.80 -7.71
N VAL A 211 8.80 -10.20 -7.61
CA VAL A 211 9.90 -9.57 -8.34
C VAL A 211 9.66 -9.70 -9.84
N ASP A 212 9.31 -10.90 -10.32
CA ASP A 212 9.00 -11.16 -11.72
C ASP A 212 7.82 -10.32 -12.21
N ALA A 213 6.78 -10.14 -11.39
CA ALA A 213 5.64 -9.31 -11.72
C ALA A 213 6.01 -7.82 -11.80
N ALA A 214 6.73 -7.29 -10.81
CA ALA A 214 7.14 -5.89 -10.74
C ALA A 214 8.05 -5.50 -11.90
N THR A 215 8.93 -6.41 -12.33
CA THR A 215 9.94 -6.16 -13.37
C THR A 215 9.52 -6.59 -14.78
N SER A 216 8.32 -7.18 -14.93
CA SER A 216 7.80 -7.68 -16.21
C SER A 216 7.45 -6.59 -17.23
N GLY A 217 7.18 -5.37 -16.78
CA GLY A 217 6.59 -4.31 -17.59
C GLY A 217 5.06 -4.43 -17.77
N ASP A 218 4.42 -5.40 -17.10
CA ASP A 218 2.97 -5.51 -17.06
C ASP A 218 2.36 -4.31 -16.31
N THR A 219 1.54 -3.52 -17.00
CA THR A 219 0.98 -2.26 -16.51
C THR A 219 0.00 -2.41 -15.34
N ARG A 220 -0.39 -3.66 -15.04
CA ARG A 220 -1.29 -3.97 -13.91
C ARG A 220 -0.56 -4.02 -12.56
N PHE A 221 0.77 -4.05 -12.55
CA PHE A 221 1.56 -4.00 -11.33
C PHE A 221 2.25 -2.65 -11.20
N PHE A 222 2.14 -2.02 -10.03
CA PHE A 222 2.77 -0.73 -9.78
C PHE A 222 3.15 -0.55 -8.30
N LEU A 223 3.90 0.50 -8.05
CA LEU A 223 4.43 0.85 -6.75
C LEU A 223 3.32 1.17 -5.74
N GLY A 224 3.41 0.56 -4.56
CA GLY A 224 2.66 0.95 -3.38
C GLY A 224 3.50 0.65 -2.13
N THR A 225 3.95 1.67 -1.42
CA THR A 225 4.95 1.53 -0.36
C THR A 225 4.44 0.85 0.89
N ASP A 226 3.16 0.98 1.19
CA ASP A 226 2.57 0.58 2.47
C ASP A 226 3.47 0.95 3.66
N SER A 227 3.98 2.20 3.66
CA SER A 227 4.87 2.66 4.72
C SER A 227 4.06 2.96 5.97
N ALA A 228 4.19 2.09 6.98
CA ALA A 228 3.41 2.13 8.21
C ALA A 228 4.32 2.40 9.43
N PRO A 229 4.45 3.66 9.86
CA PRO A 229 5.31 4.02 10.98
C PRO A 229 4.65 3.65 12.32
N HIS A 230 5.35 2.86 13.11
CA HIS A 230 5.03 2.57 14.52
C HIS A 230 6.26 2.82 15.37
N SER A 231 6.07 3.31 16.59
CA SER A 231 7.20 3.49 17.51
C SER A 231 7.85 2.17 17.88
N LYS A 232 9.14 2.21 18.22
CA LYS A 232 9.89 1.06 18.70
C LYS A 232 9.16 0.34 19.84
N ILE A 233 8.65 1.09 20.81
CA ILE A 233 7.91 0.54 21.95
C ILE A 233 6.67 -0.23 21.50
N SER A 234 5.92 0.31 20.55
CA SER A 234 4.72 -0.36 19.99
C SER A 234 5.06 -1.63 19.21
N LYS A 235 6.16 -1.62 18.46
CA LYS A 235 6.64 -2.79 17.70
C LYS A 235 7.20 -3.90 18.59
N GLU A 236 7.88 -3.53 19.67
CA GLU A 236 8.54 -4.46 20.61
C GLU A 236 7.63 -4.83 21.79
N SER A 237 6.33 -4.62 21.68
CA SER A 237 5.29 -5.04 22.62
C SER A 237 4.70 -6.39 22.26
N SER A 238 3.87 -6.96 23.14
CA SER A 238 3.13 -8.21 22.87
C SER A 238 2.18 -8.11 21.67
N CYS A 239 1.67 -6.92 21.37
CA CYS A 239 0.84 -6.66 20.17
C CYS A 239 1.68 -6.70 18.89
N GLY A 240 2.93 -6.22 18.93
CA GLY A 240 3.85 -6.21 17.80
C GLY A 240 3.53 -5.18 16.70
N CYS A 241 2.44 -4.47 16.74
CA CYS A 241 1.89 -3.54 15.74
C CYS A 241 2.36 -3.81 14.29
N ALA A 242 1.49 -4.37 13.47
CA ALA A 242 1.82 -4.71 12.08
C ALA A 242 2.13 -3.44 11.24
N GLY A 243 3.26 -3.44 10.56
CA GLY A 243 3.67 -2.35 9.68
C GLY A 243 5.19 -2.19 9.60
N ILE A 244 5.70 -1.90 8.41
CA ILE A 244 7.11 -1.62 8.15
C ILE A 244 7.26 -0.19 7.65
N TYR A 245 8.14 0.59 8.28
CA TYR A 245 8.43 1.93 7.84
C TYR A 245 9.53 1.94 6.79
N ASN A 246 9.21 2.35 5.58
CA ASN A 246 10.13 2.35 4.43
C ASN A 246 10.19 3.69 3.67
N ALA A 247 9.33 4.67 3.97
CA ALA A 247 9.24 5.94 3.23
C ALA A 247 10.55 6.75 3.20
N HIS A 248 11.44 6.54 4.19
CA HIS A 248 12.75 7.21 4.29
C HIS A 248 13.70 6.86 3.12
N ALA A 249 13.46 5.74 2.44
CA ALA A 249 14.30 5.21 1.35
C ALA A 249 13.48 4.44 0.31
N ALA A 250 12.18 4.72 0.17
CA ALA A 250 11.28 3.86 -0.58
C ALA A 250 11.74 3.63 -2.03
N ILE A 251 12.00 4.69 -2.78
CA ILE A 251 12.37 4.55 -4.21
C ILE A 251 13.77 3.94 -4.36
N GLU A 252 14.68 4.21 -3.43
CA GLU A 252 16.03 3.62 -3.41
C GLU A 252 15.96 2.10 -3.17
N LEU A 253 15.05 1.64 -2.29
CA LEU A 253 14.79 0.22 -2.03
C LEU A 253 14.19 -0.49 -3.24
N TYR A 254 13.29 0.16 -3.98
CA TYR A 254 12.82 -0.37 -5.26
C TYR A 254 13.95 -0.45 -6.28
N ALA A 255 14.82 0.56 -6.34
CA ALA A 255 15.98 0.54 -7.23
C ALA A 255 16.91 -0.64 -6.92
N GLU A 256 17.17 -0.95 -5.64
CA GLU A 256 17.92 -2.15 -5.25
C GLU A 256 17.25 -3.44 -5.75
N ALA A 257 15.92 -3.58 -5.55
CA ALA A 257 15.19 -4.77 -5.96
C ALA A 257 15.25 -4.99 -7.49
N PHE A 258 15.12 -3.90 -8.27
CA PHE A 258 15.19 -3.95 -9.73
C PHE A 258 16.61 -4.15 -10.25
N ASP A 259 17.62 -3.53 -9.60
CA ASP A 259 19.04 -3.69 -9.94
C ASP A 259 19.53 -5.14 -9.75
N GLN A 260 19.08 -5.80 -8.66
CA GLN A 260 19.42 -7.19 -8.34
C GLN A 260 19.07 -8.19 -9.47
N VAL A 261 18.06 -7.86 -10.27
CA VAL A 261 17.61 -8.71 -11.39
C VAL A 261 17.88 -8.09 -12.76
N GLY A 262 18.64 -6.98 -12.83
CA GLY A 262 19.02 -6.32 -14.06
C GLY A 262 17.87 -5.63 -14.81
N ALA A 263 16.82 -5.15 -14.11
CA ALA A 263 15.60 -4.61 -14.68
C ALA A 263 15.37 -3.12 -14.34
N LEU A 264 16.42 -2.35 -14.09
CA LEU A 264 16.31 -0.92 -13.77
C LEU A 264 15.56 -0.10 -14.83
N ASP A 265 15.63 -0.51 -16.09
CA ASP A 265 14.90 0.10 -17.21
C ASP A 265 13.37 0.01 -17.07
N LYS A 266 12.85 -0.85 -16.20
CA LYS A 266 11.43 -1.00 -15.90
C LYS A 266 10.98 -0.17 -14.68
N LEU A 267 11.92 0.33 -13.87
CA LEU A 267 11.59 0.98 -12.59
C LEU A 267 10.75 2.24 -12.78
N GLU A 268 11.06 3.09 -13.75
CA GLU A 268 10.32 4.34 -13.97
C GLU A 268 8.85 4.05 -14.32
N ALA A 269 8.60 3.09 -15.21
CA ALA A 269 7.24 2.72 -15.59
C ALA A 269 6.45 2.15 -14.42
N PHE A 270 7.04 1.24 -13.64
CA PHE A 270 6.45 0.66 -12.43
C PHE A 270 6.15 1.71 -11.36
N ALA A 271 7.06 2.65 -11.13
CA ALA A 271 6.95 3.63 -10.06
C ALA A 271 6.10 4.86 -10.42
N SER A 272 6.09 5.26 -11.71
CA SER A 272 5.59 6.59 -12.10
C SER A 272 4.57 6.59 -13.24
N PHE A 273 4.39 5.48 -14.00
CA PHE A 273 3.48 5.44 -15.14
C PHE A 273 2.26 4.57 -14.90
N HIS A 274 2.45 3.31 -14.47
CA HIS A 274 1.37 2.34 -14.37
C HIS A 274 0.28 2.77 -13.36
N GLY A 275 0.68 3.30 -12.19
CA GLY A 275 -0.26 3.80 -11.19
C GLY A 275 -1.12 4.95 -11.71
N PRO A 276 -0.54 6.08 -12.16
CA PRO A 276 -1.31 7.18 -12.74
C PRO A 276 -2.22 6.74 -13.90
N ASP A 277 -1.74 5.91 -14.81
CA ASP A 277 -2.54 5.40 -15.93
C ASP A 277 -3.75 4.60 -15.42
N PHE A 278 -3.54 3.72 -14.43
CA PHE A 278 -4.64 2.99 -13.79
C PHE A 278 -5.64 3.94 -13.14
N TYR A 279 -5.20 4.93 -12.36
CA TYR A 279 -6.08 5.90 -11.70
C TYR A 279 -6.65 6.97 -12.65
N ARG A 280 -6.26 6.97 -13.93
CA ARG A 280 -6.64 7.97 -14.95
C ARG A 280 -6.21 9.38 -14.53
N LEU A 281 -5.01 9.49 -13.97
CA LEU A 281 -4.37 10.72 -13.59
C LEU A 281 -3.28 11.08 -14.61
N PRO A 282 -2.98 12.36 -14.84
CA PRO A 282 -1.83 12.74 -15.64
C PRO A 282 -0.55 12.22 -15.01
N ARG A 283 0.41 11.77 -15.82
CA ARG A 283 1.75 11.42 -15.33
C ARG A 283 2.47 12.66 -14.81
N ASN A 284 3.33 12.50 -13.80
CA ASN A 284 4.19 13.59 -13.30
C ASN A 284 5.13 14.06 -14.40
N ARG A 285 5.47 15.35 -14.39
CA ARG A 285 6.44 15.94 -15.32
C ARG A 285 7.81 16.09 -14.70
N GLU A 286 7.85 16.29 -13.39
CA GLU A 286 9.08 16.37 -12.60
C GLU A 286 9.71 15.01 -12.44
N THR A 287 11.03 14.96 -12.45
CA THR A 287 11.83 13.74 -12.31
C THR A 287 12.71 13.84 -11.07
N ILE A 288 13.09 12.70 -10.55
CA ILE A 288 14.13 12.53 -9.55
C ILE A 288 15.31 11.78 -10.18
N THR A 289 16.49 12.00 -9.66
CA THR A 289 17.68 11.28 -10.11
C THR A 289 18.13 10.32 -9.01
N LEU A 290 18.36 9.05 -9.39
CA LEU A 290 18.95 8.05 -8.52
C LEU A 290 20.37 7.77 -8.98
N VAL A 291 21.32 7.77 -8.05
CA VAL A 291 22.72 7.41 -8.30
C VAL A 291 23.08 6.15 -7.52
N LYS A 292 23.95 5.33 -8.09
CA LYS A 292 24.48 4.12 -7.41
C LYS A 292 25.61 4.53 -6.47
N GLU A 293 25.20 5.00 -5.29
CA GLU A 293 26.07 5.47 -4.21
C GLU A 293 25.55 4.92 -2.89
N SER A 294 26.43 4.21 -2.16
CA SER A 294 26.05 3.61 -0.86
C SER A 294 25.94 4.67 0.23
N TRP A 295 24.92 4.54 1.05
CA TRP A 295 24.73 5.33 2.25
C TRP A 295 24.15 4.49 3.37
N ARG A 296 24.45 4.86 4.63
CA ARG A 296 24.00 4.11 5.80
C ARG A 296 22.69 4.63 6.32
N VAL A 297 21.72 3.73 6.45
CA VAL A 297 20.44 4.04 7.09
C VAL A 297 20.65 4.25 8.60
N PRO A 298 20.12 5.32 9.20
CA PRO A 298 20.17 5.50 10.65
C PRO A 298 19.59 4.28 11.38
N SER A 299 20.20 3.88 12.50
CA SER A 299 19.69 2.77 13.32
C SER A 299 18.31 3.04 13.92
N GLU A 300 18.00 4.32 14.14
CA GLU A 300 16.68 4.79 14.60
C GLU A 300 16.44 6.23 14.14
N MET A 301 15.16 6.63 14.11
CA MET A 301 14.70 7.96 13.74
C MET A 301 13.79 8.53 14.83
N LYS A 302 13.74 9.86 14.98
CA LYS A 302 12.84 10.52 15.94
C LYS A 302 11.38 10.41 15.49
N PHE A 303 10.49 9.98 16.38
CA PHE A 303 9.07 9.80 16.11
C PHE A 303 8.23 10.19 17.33
N PHE A 304 7.75 11.44 17.38
CA PHE A 304 6.90 11.99 18.46
C PHE A 304 7.44 11.78 19.89
N GLY A 305 8.75 11.96 20.07
CA GLY A 305 9.42 11.75 21.35
C GLY A 305 9.89 10.32 21.62
N GLU A 306 9.55 9.39 20.75
CA GLU A 306 9.99 8.00 20.77
C GLU A 306 10.95 7.70 19.60
N ALA A 307 11.47 6.48 19.53
CA ALA A 307 12.25 5.98 18.42
C ALA A 307 11.37 5.26 17.40
N LEU A 308 11.68 5.40 16.12
CA LEU A 308 11.17 4.62 14.98
C LEU A 308 12.34 3.87 14.35
N ILE A 309 12.19 2.58 14.15
CA ILE A 309 13.19 1.76 13.47
C ILE A 309 12.78 1.62 12.01
N PRO A 310 13.52 2.23 11.07
CA PRO A 310 13.21 2.12 9.65
C PRO A 310 13.64 0.77 9.06
N LEU A 311 13.07 0.38 7.93
CA LEU A 311 13.56 -0.76 7.16
C LEU A 311 15.04 -0.55 6.82
N ARG A 312 15.87 -1.59 6.92
CA ARG A 312 17.34 -1.53 6.74
C ARG A 312 18.09 -0.67 7.79
N ALA A 313 17.49 -0.49 8.99
CA ALA A 313 18.13 0.27 10.09
C ALA A 313 19.55 -0.22 10.38
N GLY A 314 20.55 0.69 10.34
CA GLY A 314 21.95 0.36 10.53
C GLY A 314 22.62 -0.43 9.40
N GLU A 315 21.95 -0.63 8.27
CA GLU A 315 22.49 -1.27 7.07
C GLU A 315 22.77 -0.24 5.97
N ASP A 316 23.49 -0.64 4.94
CA ASP A 316 23.76 0.20 3.78
C ASP A 316 22.71 -0.04 2.68
N ILE A 317 22.26 1.03 2.05
CA ILE A 317 21.47 1.03 0.81
C ILE A 317 22.40 1.54 -0.30
N HIS A 318 22.39 0.90 -1.48
CA HIS A 318 23.33 1.16 -2.56
C HIS A 318 22.83 2.15 -3.62
N TRP A 319 21.63 2.65 -3.47
CA TRP A 319 21.04 3.68 -4.31
C TRP A 319 20.66 4.91 -3.46
N LYS A 320 20.81 6.10 -4.04
CA LYS A 320 20.57 7.37 -3.36
C LYS A 320 19.89 8.35 -4.30
N ILE A 321 18.90 9.07 -3.78
CA ILE A 321 18.29 10.21 -4.47
C ILE A 321 19.22 11.43 -4.37
N VAL A 322 19.37 12.19 -5.46
CA VAL A 322 20.19 13.43 -5.55
C VAL A 322 19.38 14.59 -6.14
#